data_eadc2e20c3f36c639ab1f08d16a8d24b
#
_entry.id   eadc2e20c3f36c639ab1f08d16a8d24b
#
_cell.length_a   1.000
_cell.length_b   1.000
_cell.length_c   1.000
_cell.angle_alpha   90.00
_cell.angle_beta   90.00
_cell.angle_gamma   90.00
#
_symmetry.space_group_name_H-M   'P 1'
#
loop_
_entity.id
_entity.type
_entity.pdbx_description
1 polymer ?
#
loop_
_entity_poly.entity_id
_entity_poly.type
_entity_poly.pdbx_seq_one_letter_code
_entity_poly.pdbx_strand_id
1 'polypeptide(L)'
;MKRIKIDVVVVPLSGHLYPTMNLLIPLLNNPRYEIRLFTGPQKIAVAEAVGFNVVPILENHIEDFELAANNDQQLGILSAYQQLSASIDLINLVSDQLLEEWQKNRPDIVIADFITLSGGLVANQLGIPWITTMATQFAIETTDGPPCFFSGLGSLKNGWQVSVQFLGRKATRLVKRIVSFLLRDRLKRYHFKLYNQLGHETIYSPYSILGIGMKEVELKKGFPKHYKWV
;
A
#
# COMPACT_ATOMS: atom_id res chain seq x y z
N MET A 1 17.27 -4.44 -27.57
CA MET A 1 16.50 -3.42 -26.83
C MET A 1 16.81 -3.56 -25.35
N LYS A 2 17.04 -2.45 -24.63
CA LYS A 2 17.19 -2.48 -23.17
C LYS A 2 15.85 -2.92 -22.56
N ARG A 3 15.87 -3.91 -21.64
CA ARG A 3 14.68 -4.32 -20.90
C ARG A 3 14.28 -3.24 -19.89
N ILE A 4 12.99 -3.06 -19.68
CA ILE A 4 12.44 -2.20 -18.62
C ILE A 4 12.46 -3.02 -17.33
N LYS A 5 13.16 -2.53 -16.32
CA LYS A 5 13.25 -3.15 -15.01
C LYS A 5 12.07 -2.69 -14.14
N ILE A 6 11.28 -3.65 -13.66
CA ILE A 6 10.11 -3.41 -12.80
C ILE A 6 10.33 -4.12 -11.47
N ASP A 7 10.40 -3.36 -10.39
CA ASP A 7 10.44 -3.92 -9.05
C ASP A 7 9.06 -3.82 -8.40
N VAL A 8 8.59 -4.94 -7.88
CA VAL A 8 7.27 -5.09 -7.27
C VAL A 8 7.44 -5.35 -5.80
N VAL A 9 6.89 -4.49 -4.94
CA VAL A 9 7.03 -4.60 -3.48
C VAL A 9 5.67 -4.90 -2.87
N VAL A 10 5.52 -6.09 -2.30
CA VAL A 10 4.24 -6.56 -1.75
C VAL A 10 4.45 -7.30 -0.45
N VAL A 11 3.63 -7.01 0.56
CA VAL A 11 3.62 -7.77 1.82
C VAL A 11 3.29 -9.24 1.59
N PRO A 12 3.81 -10.18 2.40
CA PRO A 12 3.58 -11.63 2.24
C PRO A 12 2.18 -12.08 2.69
N LEU A 13 1.17 -11.24 2.52
CA LEU A 13 -0.24 -11.52 2.78
C LEU A 13 -0.94 -11.99 1.52
N SER A 14 -1.64 -13.15 1.58
CA SER A 14 -2.28 -13.75 0.41
C SER A 14 -3.26 -12.81 -0.30
N GLY A 15 -4.03 -12.02 0.47
CA GLY A 15 -5.00 -11.04 -0.08
C GLY A 15 -4.38 -9.86 -0.83
N HIS A 16 -3.08 -9.63 -0.69
CA HIS A 16 -2.31 -8.58 -1.36
C HIS A 16 -1.41 -9.14 -2.46
N LEU A 17 -0.69 -10.21 -2.13
CA LEU A 17 0.29 -10.80 -3.03
C LEU A 17 -0.37 -11.44 -4.25
N TYR A 18 -1.38 -12.32 -4.07
CA TYR A 18 -1.98 -13.04 -5.19
C TYR A 18 -2.67 -12.13 -6.21
N PRO A 19 -3.48 -11.12 -5.81
CA PRO A 19 -4.04 -10.18 -6.78
C PRO A 19 -2.96 -9.42 -7.55
N THR A 20 -1.89 -8.97 -6.88
CA THR A 20 -0.79 -8.26 -7.52
C THR A 20 -0.01 -9.17 -8.47
N MET A 21 0.27 -10.42 -8.08
CA MET A 21 0.91 -11.41 -8.96
C MET A 21 0.05 -11.69 -10.19
N ASN A 22 -1.25 -11.94 -10.01
CA ASN A 22 -2.17 -12.22 -11.12
C ASN A 22 -2.21 -11.08 -12.16
N LEU A 23 -2.14 -9.83 -11.69
CA LEU A 23 -2.05 -8.67 -12.56
C LEU A 23 -0.78 -8.68 -13.43
N LEU A 24 0.33 -9.24 -12.92
CA LEU A 24 1.66 -9.17 -13.53
C LEU A 24 2.06 -10.44 -14.29
N ILE A 25 1.41 -11.58 -14.08
CA ILE A 25 1.66 -12.84 -14.81
C ILE A 25 1.74 -12.63 -16.34
N PRO A 26 0.83 -11.89 -16.99
CA PRO A 26 0.90 -11.67 -18.43
C PRO A 26 2.18 -10.98 -18.92
N LEU A 27 2.89 -10.29 -18.01
CA LEU A 27 4.11 -9.57 -18.33
C LEU A 27 5.38 -10.41 -18.13
N LEU A 28 5.34 -11.51 -17.36
CA LEU A 28 6.51 -12.34 -17.04
C LEU A 28 7.19 -12.91 -18.29
N ASN A 29 6.42 -13.35 -19.27
CA ASN A 29 6.94 -13.94 -20.50
C ASN A 29 7.24 -12.90 -21.58
N ASN A 30 7.09 -11.62 -21.30
CA ASN A 30 7.37 -10.57 -22.28
C ASN A 30 8.85 -10.15 -22.17
N PRO A 31 9.68 -10.38 -23.22
CA PRO A 31 11.11 -10.11 -23.18
C PRO A 31 11.47 -8.63 -23.01
N ARG A 32 10.49 -7.73 -23.09
CA ARG A 32 10.67 -6.28 -22.87
C ARG A 32 10.82 -5.93 -21.40
N TYR A 33 10.38 -6.80 -20.49
CA TYR A 33 10.37 -6.54 -19.05
C TYR A 33 11.29 -7.50 -18.30
N GLU A 34 11.88 -6.98 -17.25
CA GLU A 34 12.59 -7.72 -16.21
C GLU A 34 11.88 -7.40 -14.91
N ILE A 35 11.20 -8.40 -14.32
CA ILE A 35 10.34 -8.19 -13.14
C ILE A 35 10.97 -8.90 -11.96
N ARG A 36 11.23 -8.13 -10.87
CA ARG A 36 11.64 -8.67 -9.57
C ARG A 36 10.54 -8.43 -8.55
N LEU A 37 10.27 -9.42 -7.73
CA LEU A 37 9.23 -9.36 -6.69
C LEU A 37 9.88 -9.37 -5.31
N PHE A 38 9.69 -8.29 -4.57
CA PHE A 38 10.12 -8.13 -3.19
C PHE A 38 9.00 -8.53 -2.25
N THR A 39 9.19 -9.61 -1.48
CA THR A 39 8.19 -10.10 -0.52
C THR A 39 8.85 -10.84 0.64
N GLY A 40 8.09 -11.17 1.69
CA GLY A 40 8.61 -11.89 2.84
C GLY A 40 8.84 -13.37 2.56
N PRO A 41 9.71 -14.03 3.38
CA PRO A 41 10.17 -15.43 3.18
C PRO A 41 9.04 -16.45 3.07
N GLN A 42 7.92 -16.23 3.76
CA GLN A 42 6.77 -17.14 3.80
C GLN A 42 6.11 -17.36 2.42
N LYS A 43 6.40 -16.49 1.45
CA LYS A 43 5.75 -16.49 0.12
C LYS A 43 6.70 -16.65 -1.05
N ILE A 44 8.00 -16.85 -0.80
CA ILE A 44 9.02 -17.00 -1.85
C ILE A 44 8.67 -18.19 -2.74
N ALA A 45 8.52 -19.38 -2.18
CA ALA A 45 8.27 -20.60 -2.94
C ALA A 45 7.02 -20.51 -3.83
N VAL A 46 5.96 -19.84 -3.34
CA VAL A 46 4.73 -19.65 -4.12
C VAL A 46 4.95 -18.70 -5.31
N ALA A 47 5.71 -17.64 -5.10
CA ALA A 47 5.97 -16.64 -6.15
C ALA A 47 6.95 -17.20 -7.21
N GLU A 48 7.97 -17.94 -6.80
CA GLU A 48 8.91 -18.63 -7.72
C GLU A 48 8.23 -19.71 -8.55
N ALA A 49 7.30 -20.47 -7.95
CA ALA A 49 6.51 -21.47 -8.68
C ALA A 49 5.66 -20.87 -9.81
N VAL A 50 5.29 -19.58 -9.73
CA VAL A 50 4.59 -18.85 -10.77
C VAL A 50 5.56 -18.27 -11.80
N GLY A 51 6.86 -18.20 -11.52
CA GLY A 51 7.91 -17.72 -12.42
C GLY A 51 8.43 -16.32 -12.10
N PHE A 52 8.14 -15.77 -10.91
CA PHE A 52 8.75 -14.52 -10.48
C PHE A 52 10.20 -14.70 -10.04
N ASN A 53 11.05 -13.73 -10.35
CA ASN A 53 12.36 -13.57 -9.73
C ASN A 53 12.15 -12.89 -8.37
N VAL A 54 12.29 -13.62 -7.28
CA VAL A 54 11.98 -13.14 -5.92
C VAL A 54 13.22 -12.60 -5.23
N VAL A 55 13.09 -11.43 -4.64
CA VAL A 55 14.09 -10.85 -3.74
C VAL A 55 13.47 -10.82 -2.33
N PRO A 56 14.01 -11.60 -1.39
CA PRO A 56 13.43 -11.63 -0.05
C PRO A 56 13.67 -10.32 0.70
N ILE A 57 12.63 -9.88 1.43
CA ILE A 57 12.69 -8.80 2.40
C ILE A 57 12.22 -9.31 3.75
N LEU A 58 12.70 -8.74 4.86
CA LEU A 58 12.33 -9.15 6.22
C LEU A 58 12.72 -10.59 6.59
N GLU A 59 13.79 -11.16 6.01
CA GLU A 59 14.20 -12.55 6.30
C GLU A 59 14.43 -12.82 7.78
N ASN A 60 14.98 -11.87 8.53
CA ASN A 60 15.28 -11.99 9.95
C ASN A 60 14.21 -11.35 10.86
N HIS A 61 13.03 -10.97 10.31
CA HIS A 61 12.00 -10.18 11.00
C HIS A 61 10.60 -10.76 10.79
N ILE A 62 10.50 -12.09 10.67
CA ILE A 62 9.21 -12.77 10.45
C ILE A 62 8.28 -12.54 11.65
N GLU A 63 8.80 -12.64 12.87
CA GLU A 63 8.04 -12.46 14.11
C GLU A 63 7.51 -11.01 14.23
N ASP A 64 8.33 -10.02 13.86
CA ASP A 64 7.92 -8.61 13.87
C ASP A 64 6.79 -8.35 12.88
N PHE A 65 6.85 -9.01 11.70
CA PHE A 65 5.79 -8.92 10.71
C PHE A 65 4.49 -9.59 11.20
N GLU A 66 4.58 -10.76 11.80
CA GLU A 66 3.42 -11.46 12.37
C GLU A 66 2.79 -10.67 13.51
N LEU A 67 3.59 -10.04 14.37
CA LEU A 67 3.10 -9.14 15.42
C LEU A 67 2.35 -7.93 14.86
N ALA A 68 2.86 -7.33 13.80
CA ALA A 68 2.21 -6.18 13.15
C ALA A 68 0.95 -6.57 12.38
N ALA A 69 0.90 -7.80 11.83
CA ALA A 69 -0.22 -8.30 11.03
C ALA A 69 -1.33 -8.94 11.86
N ASN A 70 -1.04 -9.37 13.10
CA ASN A 70 -1.96 -10.15 13.92
C ASN A 70 -2.99 -9.26 14.64
N ASN A 71 -4.26 -9.35 14.24
CA ASN A 71 -5.38 -8.57 14.79
C ASN A 71 -6.05 -9.23 16.01
N ASP A 72 -5.54 -10.33 16.53
CA ASP A 72 -6.19 -11.11 17.62
C ASP A 72 -6.05 -10.49 19.01
N GLN A 73 -5.37 -9.37 19.14
CA GLN A 73 -5.24 -8.67 20.41
C GLN A 73 -6.44 -7.75 20.67
N GLN A 74 -6.93 -7.79 21.91
CA GLN A 74 -8.06 -6.99 22.40
C GLN A 74 -7.94 -5.52 21.98
N LEU A 75 -9.04 -4.97 21.44
CA LEU A 75 -9.18 -3.58 21.00
C LEU A 75 -8.96 -2.60 22.18
N GLY A 76 -7.71 -2.22 22.43
CA GLY A 76 -7.32 -1.20 23.40
C GLY A 76 -6.50 -0.09 22.73
N ILE A 77 -6.58 1.12 23.26
CA ILE A 77 -5.80 2.28 22.72
C ILE A 77 -4.30 1.98 22.78
N LEU A 78 -3.84 1.29 23.84
CA LEU A 78 -2.43 0.94 23.99
C LEU A 78 -1.99 -0.12 22.98
N SER A 79 -2.80 -1.16 22.74
CA SER A 79 -2.48 -2.19 21.75
C SER A 79 -2.49 -1.63 20.31
N ALA A 80 -3.43 -0.74 20.00
CA ALA A 80 -3.44 -0.04 18.72
C ALA A 80 -2.19 0.84 18.51
N TYR A 81 -1.72 1.52 19.56
CA TYR A 81 -0.48 2.30 19.49
C TYR A 81 0.75 1.40 19.30
N GLN A 82 0.84 0.27 20.02
CA GLN A 82 1.94 -0.70 19.88
C GLN A 82 1.98 -1.29 18.49
N GLN A 83 0.84 -1.72 17.95
CA GLN A 83 0.73 -2.26 16.59
C GLN A 83 1.11 -1.23 15.52
N LEU A 84 0.66 0.01 15.67
CA LEU A 84 1.05 1.10 14.78
C LEU A 84 2.54 1.40 14.86
N SER A 85 3.12 1.39 16.08
CA SER A 85 4.56 1.55 16.29
C SER A 85 5.35 0.46 15.58
N ALA A 86 5.01 -0.81 15.78
CA ALA A 86 5.63 -1.95 15.13
C ALA A 86 5.53 -1.86 13.59
N SER A 87 4.37 -1.46 13.08
CA SER A 87 4.18 -1.25 11.63
C SER A 87 5.12 -0.19 11.06
N ILE A 88 5.39 0.88 11.80
CA ILE A 88 6.32 1.93 11.36
C ILE A 88 7.77 1.47 11.42
N ASP A 89 8.13 0.71 12.44
CA ASP A 89 9.48 0.15 12.54
C ASP A 89 9.75 -0.81 11.36
N LEU A 90 8.77 -1.62 10.97
CA LEU A 90 8.82 -2.43 9.74
C LEU A 90 8.92 -1.57 8.46
N ILE A 91 8.19 -0.47 8.37
CA ILE A 91 8.31 0.46 7.22
C ILE A 91 9.74 0.97 7.10
N ASN A 92 10.36 1.36 8.21
CA ASN A 92 11.74 1.84 8.20
C ASN A 92 12.72 0.75 7.77
N LEU A 93 12.58 -0.45 8.33
CA LEU A 93 13.44 -1.60 8.02
C LEU A 93 13.35 -1.99 6.53
N VAL A 94 12.14 -2.17 6.00
CA VAL A 94 11.94 -2.47 4.58
C VAL A 94 12.46 -1.35 3.69
N SER A 95 12.26 -0.09 4.10
CA SER A 95 12.79 1.05 3.33
C SER A 95 14.30 1.05 3.26
N ASP A 96 15.00 0.68 4.33
CA ASP A 96 16.46 0.59 4.33
C ASP A 96 16.95 -0.50 3.39
N GLN A 97 16.33 -1.69 3.42
CA GLN A 97 16.63 -2.80 2.51
C GLN A 97 16.39 -2.40 1.04
N LEU A 98 15.25 -1.76 0.74
CA LEU A 98 14.93 -1.30 -0.61
C LEU A 98 15.89 -0.19 -1.08
N LEU A 99 16.26 0.73 -0.19
CA LEU A 99 17.17 1.82 -0.52
C LEU A 99 18.56 1.27 -0.90
N GLU A 100 19.09 0.33 -0.11
CA GLU A 100 20.37 -0.32 -0.39
C GLU A 100 20.33 -1.07 -1.73
N GLU A 101 19.28 -1.87 -1.96
CA GLU A 101 19.12 -2.64 -3.19
C GLU A 101 18.97 -1.74 -4.41
N TRP A 102 18.15 -0.69 -4.34
CA TRP A 102 17.90 0.19 -5.47
C TRP A 102 19.01 1.20 -5.76
N GLN A 103 19.91 1.43 -4.81
CA GLN A 103 21.16 2.13 -5.07
C GLN A 103 22.13 1.28 -5.91
N LYS A 104 22.11 -0.06 -5.75
CA LYS A 104 22.94 -1.00 -6.52
C LYS A 104 22.28 -1.37 -7.85
N ASN A 105 21.00 -1.67 -7.82
CA ASN A 105 20.20 -2.20 -8.93
C ASN A 105 18.92 -1.37 -9.11
N ARG A 106 19.07 -0.13 -9.62
CA ARG A 106 17.96 0.80 -9.80
C ARG A 106 16.93 0.27 -10.79
N PRO A 107 15.64 0.14 -10.43
CA PRO A 107 14.56 -0.15 -11.36
C PRO A 107 14.19 1.08 -12.20
N ASP A 108 13.57 0.83 -13.36
CA ASP A 108 12.98 1.89 -14.18
C ASP A 108 11.59 2.29 -13.65
N ILE A 109 10.85 1.33 -13.06
CA ILE A 109 9.52 1.53 -12.47
C ILE A 109 9.38 0.69 -11.19
N VAL A 110 8.71 1.23 -10.18
CA VAL A 110 8.30 0.49 -8.98
C VAL A 110 6.79 0.28 -8.97
N ILE A 111 6.35 -0.91 -8.60
CA ILE A 111 4.96 -1.23 -8.27
C ILE A 111 4.92 -1.57 -6.79
N ALA A 112 4.19 -0.78 -6.01
CA ALA A 112 4.07 -0.99 -4.57
C ALA A 112 2.62 -1.27 -4.17
N ASP A 113 2.40 -2.35 -3.42
CA ASP A 113 1.11 -2.58 -2.81
C ASP A 113 0.79 -1.48 -1.78
N PHE A 114 -0.47 -1.12 -1.65
CA PHE A 114 -0.89 0.03 -0.86
C PHE A 114 -0.56 -0.07 0.64
N ILE A 115 -0.37 -1.29 1.17
CA ILE A 115 0.11 -1.50 2.55
C ILE A 115 1.63 -1.35 2.62
N THR A 116 2.35 -1.61 1.53
CA THR A 116 3.82 -1.54 1.50
C THR A 116 4.28 -0.10 1.24
N LEU A 117 4.02 0.78 2.20
CA LEU A 117 4.37 2.21 2.11
C LEU A 117 5.85 2.45 1.78
N SER A 118 6.74 1.58 2.24
CA SER A 118 8.18 1.63 1.99
C SER A 118 8.55 1.73 0.52
N GLY A 119 7.88 0.96 -0.35
CA GLY A 119 8.12 0.99 -1.79
C GLY A 119 7.92 2.39 -2.40
N GLY A 120 6.81 3.05 -2.05
CA GLY A 120 6.52 4.41 -2.50
C GLY A 120 7.45 5.47 -1.90
N LEU A 121 7.79 5.34 -0.61
CA LEU A 121 8.70 6.28 0.08
C LEU A 121 10.09 6.28 -0.56
N VAL A 122 10.67 5.10 -0.75
CA VAL A 122 12.02 4.96 -1.35
C VAL A 122 12.01 5.33 -2.83
N ALA A 123 10.97 4.97 -3.58
CA ALA A 123 10.81 5.37 -4.97
C ALA A 123 10.79 6.91 -5.10
N ASN A 124 10.03 7.60 -4.24
CA ASN A 124 10.00 9.07 -4.21
C ASN A 124 11.37 9.66 -3.85
N GLN A 125 12.07 9.10 -2.86
CA GLN A 125 13.40 9.57 -2.45
C GLN A 125 14.42 9.44 -3.56
N LEU A 126 14.36 8.37 -4.35
CA LEU A 126 15.27 8.10 -5.47
C LEU A 126 14.80 8.72 -6.79
N GLY A 127 13.63 9.35 -6.83
CA GLY A 127 13.05 9.88 -8.07
C GLY A 127 12.72 8.79 -9.09
N ILE A 128 12.24 7.63 -8.64
CA ILE A 128 11.80 6.52 -9.48
C ILE A 128 10.29 6.63 -9.66
N PRO A 129 9.75 6.59 -10.88
CA PRO A 129 8.31 6.54 -11.09
C PRO A 129 7.72 5.26 -10.51
N TRP A 130 6.57 5.37 -9.88
CA TRP A 130 5.95 4.22 -9.24
C TRP A 130 4.43 4.20 -9.37
N ILE A 131 3.84 3.02 -9.18
CA ILE A 131 2.42 2.73 -9.29
C ILE A 131 1.99 2.05 -7.98
N THR A 132 0.80 2.40 -7.48
CA THR A 132 0.20 1.67 -6.35
C THR A 132 -0.74 0.58 -6.87
N THR A 133 -0.60 -0.66 -6.37
CA THR A 133 -1.66 -1.68 -6.48
C THR A 133 -2.53 -1.66 -5.23
N MET A 134 -3.83 -1.81 -5.42
CA MET A 134 -4.82 -1.74 -4.35
C MET A 134 -5.79 -2.91 -4.47
N ALA A 135 -5.52 -3.96 -3.72
CA ALA A 135 -6.35 -5.17 -3.70
C ALA A 135 -7.68 -4.97 -2.97
N THR A 136 -7.77 -3.94 -2.12
CA THR A 136 -9.01 -3.57 -1.42
C THR A 136 -9.12 -2.06 -1.27
N GLN A 137 -10.26 -1.51 -1.61
CA GLN A 137 -10.52 -0.08 -1.70
C GLN A 137 -10.90 0.57 -0.37
N PHE A 138 -11.00 -0.22 0.70
CA PHE A 138 -11.50 0.30 1.98
C PHE A 138 -10.60 1.38 2.62
N ALA A 139 -9.31 1.38 2.33
CA ALA A 139 -8.32 2.27 2.94
C ALA A 139 -8.22 3.65 2.27
N ILE A 140 -8.53 3.78 0.98
CA ILE A 140 -8.40 5.04 0.24
C ILE A 140 -9.52 6.02 0.57
N GLU A 141 -9.18 7.31 0.70
CA GLU A 141 -10.17 8.37 0.83
C GLU A 141 -10.84 8.66 -0.51
N THR A 142 -12.17 8.78 -0.48
CA THR A 142 -13.00 9.12 -1.63
C THR A 142 -13.87 10.34 -1.31
N THR A 143 -14.35 11.04 -2.32
CA THR A 143 -15.21 12.21 -2.11
C THR A 143 -16.63 11.81 -1.76
N ASP A 144 -17.05 10.59 -2.08
CA ASP A 144 -18.39 10.08 -1.84
C ASP A 144 -18.37 8.61 -1.38
N GLY A 145 -19.47 8.13 -0.81
CA GLY A 145 -19.60 6.79 -0.27
C GLY A 145 -19.11 6.62 1.17
N PRO A 146 -19.00 5.38 1.65
CA PRO A 146 -18.56 5.08 3.01
C PRO A 146 -17.17 5.65 3.31
N PRO A 147 -16.92 6.13 4.55
CA PRO A 147 -15.57 6.55 4.96
C PRO A 147 -14.60 5.36 4.92
N CYS A 148 -13.31 5.64 4.68
CA CYS A 148 -12.28 4.60 4.75
C CYS A 148 -12.18 4.03 6.18
N PHE A 149 -11.81 2.75 6.28
CA PHE A 149 -11.74 1.96 7.52
C PHE A 149 -13.07 1.70 8.24
N PHE A 150 -14.20 2.20 7.74
CA PHE A 150 -15.53 1.91 8.29
C PHE A 150 -16.28 0.96 7.35
N SER A 151 -16.36 -0.30 7.72
CA SER A 151 -17.20 -1.30 7.08
C SER A 151 -18.65 -1.25 7.63
N GLY A 152 -19.60 -1.79 6.87
CA GLY A 152 -20.99 -1.92 7.31
C GLY A 152 -21.90 -0.73 7.03
N LEU A 153 -21.39 0.38 6.51
CA LEU A 153 -22.21 1.46 5.99
C LEU A 153 -22.58 1.14 4.54
N GLY A 154 -23.73 0.52 4.35
CA GLY A 154 -24.24 0.14 3.03
C GLY A 154 -24.60 1.32 2.13
N SER A 155 -25.27 1.00 1.01
CA SER A 155 -25.77 2.03 0.07
C SER A 155 -26.72 2.99 0.77
N LEU A 156 -26.64 4.26 0.38
CA LEU A 156 -27.45 5.33 0.94
C LEU A 156 -28.92 5.11 0.61
N LYS A 157 -29.75 4.97 1.65
CA LYS A 157 -31.22 4.87 1.53
C LYS A 157 -31.92 6.16 1.95
N ASN A 158 -31.32 6.94 2.83
CA ASN A 158 -31.93 8.12 3.45
C ASN A 158 -30.95 9.30 3.56
N GLY A 159 -31.47 10.52 3.60
CA GLY A 159 -30.65 11.74 3.70
C GLY A 159 -29.77 11.82 4.94
N TRP A 160 -30.21 11.25 6.09
CA TRP A 160 -29.39 11.22 7.30
C TRP A 160 -28.13 10.34 7.14
N GLN A 161 -28.21 9.25 6.36
CA GLN A 161 -27.07 8.38 6.08
C GLN A 161 -26.00 9.10 5.26
N VAL A 162 -26.40 10.02 4.35
CA VAL A 162 -25.49 10.90 3.63
C VAL A 162 -24.69 11.76 4.62
N SER A 163 -25.38 12.36 5.60
CA SER A 163 -24.74 13.19 6.62
C SER A 163 -23.79 12.37 7.50
N VAL A 164 -24.19 11.15 7.92
CA VAL A 164 -23.33 10.25 8.71
C VAL A 164 -22.08 9.86 7.93
N GLN A 165 -22.20 9.50 6.65
CA GLN A 165 -21.04 9.15 5.83
C GLN A 165 -20.13 10.37 5.59
N PHE A 166 -20.71 11.56 5.36
CA PHE A 166 -19.94 12.79 5.23
C PHE A 166 -19.15 13.12 6.50
N LEU A 167 -19.80 13.08 7.67
CA LEU A 167 -19.14 13.31 8.96
C LEU A 167 -18.09 12.23 9.24
N GLY A 168 -18.39 10.98 8.94
CA GLY A 168 -17.45 9.87 9.06
C GLY A 168 -16.19 10.09 8.22
N ARG A 169 -16.30 10.53 6.96
CA ARG A 169 -15.14 10.88 6.12
C ARG A 169 -14.30 12.00 6.73
N LYS A 170 -14.96 13.03 7.28
CA LYS A 170 -14.25 14.15 7.96
C LYS A 170 -13.54 13.67 9.23
N ALA A 171 -14.21 12.85 10.05
CA ALA A 171 -13.65 12.28 11.26
C ALA A 171 -12.43 11.38 10.95
N THR A 172 -12.55 10.48 9.99
CA THR A 172 -11.43 9.62 9.57
C THR A 172 -10.23 10.43 9.09
N ARG A 173 -10.48 11.47 8.29
CA ARG A 173 -9.42 12.36 7.82
C ARG A 173 -8.74 13.12 8.96
N LEU A 174 -9.51 13.54 9.98
CA LEU A 174 -8.96 14.17 11.17
C LEU A 174 -8.07 13.19 11.95
N VAL A 175 -8.56 11.96 12.18
CA VAL A 175 -7.78 10.90 12.85
C VAL A 175 -6.47 10.62 12.11
N LYS A 176 -6.52 10.45 10.78
CA LYS A 176 -5.31 10.26 9.95
C LYS A 176 -4.31 11.41 10.13
N ARG A 177 -4.79 12.66 10.19
CA ARG A 177 -3.91 13.83 10.42
C ARG A 177 -3.27 13.82 11.80
N ILE A 178 -4.04 13.49 12.84
CA ILE A 178 -3.52 13.38 14.21
C ILE A 178 -2.46 12.28 14.28
N VAL A 179 -2.75 11.09 13.75
CA VAL A 179 -1.80 9.98 13.70
C VAL A 179 -0.54 10.36 12.93
N SER A 180 -0.68 10.96 11.74
CA SER A 180 0.47 11.42 10.95
C SER A 180 1.32 12.48 11.69
N PHE A 181 0.68 13.35 12.47
CA PHE A 181 1.39 14.34 13.30
C PHE A 181 2.17 13.67 14.44
N LEU A 182 1.57 12.70 15.12
CA LEU A 182 2.23 11.96 16.21
C LEU A 182 3.42 11.13 15.72
N LEU A 183 3.34 10.64 14.49
CA LEU A 183 4.35 9.76 13.89
C LEU A 183 5.35 10.48 12.98
N ARG A 184 5.23 11.80 12.83
CA ARG A 184 6.04 12.60 11.89
C ARG A 184 7.54 12.43 12.09
N ASP A 185 8.00 12.31 13.34
CA ASP A 185 9.42 12.24 13.66
C ASP A 185 10.04 10.91 13.21
N ARG A 186 9.26 9.81 13.22
CA ARG A 186 9.68 8.49 12.75
C ARG A 186 9.81 8.39 11.22
N LEU A 187 9.04 9.20 10.49
CA LEU A 187 9.05 9.24 9.02
C LEU A 187 9.77 10.49 8.46
N LYS A 188 10.42 11.27 9.34
CA LYS A 188 11.06 12.55 8.97
C LYS A 188 12.11 12.39 7.89
N ARG A 189 12.88 11.30 7.89
CA ARG A 189 13.93 11.01 6.90
C ARG A 189 13.42 10.92 5.45
N TYR A 190 12.12 10.61 5.27
CA TYR A 190 11.49 10.54 3.94
C TYR A 190 10.79 11.84 3.55
N HIS A 191 10.89 12.91 4.34
CA HIS A 191 10.12 14.15 4.16
C HIS A 191 8.62 13.91 4.00
N PHE A 192 8.12 12.83 4.64
CA PHE A 192 6.74 12.36 4.48
C PHE A 192 5.73 13.37 5.00
N LYS A 193 4.72 13.64 4.17
CA LYS A 193 3.52 14.41 4.53
C LYS A 193 2.32 13.63 4.04
N LEU A 194 1.40 13.29 4.92
CA LEU A 194 0.24 12.44 4.57
C LEU A 194 -0.63 13.02 3.44
N TYR A 195 -0.72 14.34 3.35
CA TYR A 195 -1.48 15.01 2.30
C TYR A 195 -0.61 16.01 1.53
N ASN A 196 -0.79 16.05 0.21
CA ASN A 196 -0.22 17.08 -0.63
C ASN A 196 -1.02 18.40 -0.54
N GLN A 197 -0.58 19.44 -1.28
CA GLN A 197 -1.23 20.75 -1.30
C GLN A 197 -2.68 20.70 -1.80
N LEU A 198 -3.03 19.72 -2.65
CA LEU A 198 -4.39 19.51 -3.16
C LEU A 198 -5.25 18.69 -2.18
N GLY A 199 -4.68 18.24 -1.06
CA GLY A 199 -5.36 17.44 -0.05
C GLY A 199 -5.53 15.97 -0.43
N HIS A 200 -4.77 15.45 -1.40
CA HIS A 200 -4.73 14.03 -1.74
C HIS A 200 -3.70 13.32 -0.85
N GLU A 201 -3.98 12.06 -0.52
CA GLU A 201 -3.08 11.20 0.24
C GLU A 201 -1.81 10.91 -0.58
N THR A 202 -0.64 11.07 0.04
CA THR A 202 0.66 10.84 -0.61
C THR A 202 1.23 9.46 -0.35
N ILE A 203 0.51 8.65 0.42
CA ILE A 203 0.83 7.23 0.62
C ILE A 203 0.61 6.39 -0.64
N TYR A 204 -0.15 6.94 -1.59
CA TYR A 204 -0.39 6.34 -2.89
C TYR A 204 0.40 7.08 -3.98
N SER A 205 0.66 6.36 -5.07
CA SER A 205 1.35 6.93 -6.22
C SER A 205 0.63 8.16 -6.78
N PRO A 206 1.36 9.24 -7.06
CA PRO A 206 0.79 10.41 -7.74
C PRO A 206 0.50 10.15 -9.23
N TYR A 207 1.05 9.06 -9.80
CA TYR A 207 0.94 8.74 -11.23
C TYR A 207 -0.22 7.81 -11.54
N SER A 208 -0.35 6.70 -10.79
CA SER A 208 -1.43 5.73 -11.02
C SER A 208 -1.68 4.86 -9.79
N ILE A 209 -2.96 4.60 -9.51
CA ILE A 209 -3.42 3.64 -8.53
C ILE A 209 -4.24 2.61 -9.29
N LEU A 210 -3.84 1.34 -9.23
CA LEU A 210 -4.52 0.23 -9.88
C LEU A 210 -5.39 -0.49 -8.85
N GLY A 211 -6.70 -0.26 -8.91
CA GLY A 211 -7.69 -0.94 -8.07
C GLY A 211 -8.01 -2.31 -8.64
N ILE A 212 -7.60 -3.36 -7.93
CA ILE A 212 -7.84 -4.75 -8.33
C ILE A 212 -9.19 -5.19 -7.75
N GLY A 213 -10.19 -5.41 -8.62
CA GLY A 213 -11.51 -5.82 -8.16
C GLY A 213 -12.63 -5.38 -9.10
N MET A 214 -13.87 -5.60 -8.66
CA MET A 214 -15.06 -5.29 -9.45
C MET A 214 -15.63 -3.93 -9.06
N LYS A 215 -15.59 -2.99 -9.99
CA LYS A 215 -16.12 -1.64 -9.82
C LYS A 215 -17.61 -1.63 -9.46
N GLU A 216 -18.34 -2.61 -9.97
CA GLU A 216 -19.80 -2.73 -9.85
C GLU A 216 -20.26 -3.01 -8.41
N VAL A 217 -19.42 -3.65 -7.60
CA VAL A 217 -19.72 -3.97 -6.20
C VAL A 217 -19.18 -2.93 -5.22
N GLU A 218 -18.38 -1.96 -5.69
CA GLU A 218 -17.79 -0.94 -4.82
C GLU A 218 -18.80 0.18 -4.52
N LEU A 219 -19.01 0.43 -3.23
CA LEU A 219 -19.91 1.47 -2.75
C LEU A 219 -19.27 2.87 -2.73
N LYS A 220 -17.96 2.94 -2.69
CA LYS A 220 -17.22 4.20 -2.75
C LYS A 220 -17.24 4.77 -4.15
N LYS A 221 -17.32 6.10 -4.23
CA LYS A 221 -17.29 6.86 -5.48
C LYS A 221 -16.37 8.07 -5.32
N GLY A 222 -16.01 8.68 -6.45
CA GLY A 222 -15.15 9.87 -6.41
C GLY A 222 -13.71 9.53 -6.01
N PHE A 223 -13.18 8.44 -6.55
CA PHE A 223 -11.77 8.09 -6.47
C PHE A 223 -10.89 9.19 -7.12
N PRO A 224 -9.61 9.29 -6.75
CA PRO A 224 -8.68 10.19 -7.42
C PRO A 224 -8.66 9.99 -8.95
N LYS A 225 -8.41 11.05 -9.73
CA LYS A 225 -8.43 10.98 -11.21
C LYS A 225 -7.47 9.95 -11.81
N HIS A 226 -6.37 9.67 -11.12
CA HIS A 226 -5.35 8.68 -11.54
C HIS A 226 -5.62 7.26 -11.01
N TYR A 227 -6.77 7.04 -10.37
CA TYR A 227 -7.25 5.71 -9.99
C TYR A 227 -7.86 5.01 -11.21
N LYS A 228 -7.45 3.76 -11.44
CA LYS A 228 -7.92 2.92 -12.54
C LYS A 228 -8.32 1.55 -12.01
N TRP A 229 -9.45 1.06 -12.48
CA TRP A 229 -9.87 -0.33 -12.24
C TRP A 229 -9.16 -1.27 -13.22
N VAL A 230 -8.71 -2.42 -12.72
CA VAL A 230 -8.03 -3.47 -13.48
C VAL A 230 -8.54 -4.84 -13.07
#